data_309057f3f01bda54cf7960ac4d12e1d0
#
_entry.id   309057f3f01bda54cf7960ac4d12e1d0
#
_cell.length_a   1.000
_cell.length_b   1.000
_cell.length_c   1.000
_cell.angle_alpha   90.00
_cell.angle_beta   90.00
_cell.angle_gamma   90.00
#
_symmetry.space_group_name_H-M   'P 1'
#
loop_
_entity.id
_entity.type
_entity.pdbx_description
1 polymer ?
#
loop_
_entity_poly.entity_id
_entity_poly.type
_entity_poly.pdbx_seq_one_letter_code
_entity_poly.pdbx_strand_id
1 'polypeptide(L)'
;MPSFALPRPLLLAAPLLLAAGLTACGGDSSSAGSGTDVEVTAKDDACTLSKTELPAGDTTFAVTNDGSKVTEVYVYAKSGDAFTTVVSEVENIGPGTSRDMDVDLSAGTYEVACKPGQKGDGIRQKITVTGASADSDASTAAYDRELELSVDDSGLTGLDPATAHPGEKIEFKLENETDGTRTFELKDPAGKVATEFDVPAGKQGEAVVELADTGAWAVIIEGGAADIEQTLTVGQ
;
A
#
# COMPACT_ATOMS: atom_id res chain seq x y z
N MET A 1 -25.30 57.80 37.62
CA MET A 1 -26.43 58.71 37.40
C MET A 1 -26.23 59.38 36.03
N PRO A 2 -27.22 59.53 35.16
CA PRO A 2 -28.59 59.02 35.25
C PRO A 2 -28.95 58.04 34.11
N SER A 3 -30.00 57.27 34.42
CA SER A 3 -30.85 56.48 33.51
C SER A 3 -31.68 57.39 32.60
N PHE A 4 -32.06 56.89 31.41
CA PHE A 4 -33.35 57.13 30.72
C PHE A 4 -33.52 56.00 29.69
N ALA A 5 -34.39 55.07 29.87
CA ALA A 5 -35.84 54.96 29.68
C ALA A 5 -36.24 54.72 28.23
N LEU A 6 -36.85 53.50 28.02
CA LEU A 6 -37.60 52.98 26.86
C LEU A 6 -38.79 53.87 26.47
N PRO A 7 -39.29 53.75 25.24
CA PRO A 7 -40.57 53.03 25.13
C PRO A 7 -40.73 52.03 23.93
N ARG A 8 -41.44 50.96 24.19
CA ARG A 8 -42.32 50.23 23.26
C ARG A 8 -43.63 51.01 23.13
N PRO A 9 -44.56 50.82 22.17
CA PRO A 9 -44.96 49.59 21.42
C PRO A 9 -45.34 49.85 19.95
N LEU A 10 -45.63 48.81 19.13
CA LEU A 10 -46.95 48.58 18.52
C LEU A 10 -46.98 47.27 17.75
N LEU A 11 -47.97 46.46 18.14
CA LEU A 11 -48.49 45.32 17.41
C LEU A 11 -49.16 45.74 16.10
N LEU A 12 -48.97 44.99 15.06
CA LEU A 12 -49.96 44.84 13.97
C LEU A 12 -49.92 43.42 13.42
N ALA A 13 -51.05 42.80 13.39
CA ALA A 13 -51.35 41.39 13.09
C ALA A 13 -51.59 41.15 11.60
N ALA A 14 -51.20 39.96 11.16
CA ALA A 14 -51.76 39.05 10.11
C ALA A 14 -51.82 39.53 8.63
N PRO A 15 -51.84 38.62 7.63
CA PRO A 15 -52.49 37.31 7.63
C PRO A 15 -51.69 36.13 7.03
N LEU A 16 -52.17 34.99 7.38
CA LEU A 16 -51.98 33.65 6.87
C LEU A 16 -52.15 33.55 5.36
N LEU A 17 -51.09 33.06 4.65
CA LEU A 17 -51.21 32.48 3.32
C LEU A 17 -50.57 31.08 3.36
N LEU A 18 -51.44 30.07 3.32
CA LEU A 18 -51.07 28.70 2.97
C LEU A 18 -50.58 28.70 1.53
N ALA A 19 -49.31 28.32 1.33
CA ALA A 19 -48.82 27.84 0.05
C ALA A 19 -48.28 26.44 0.27
N ALA A 20 -48.98 25.48 -0.34
CA ALA A 20 -48.49 24.11 -0.46
C ALA A 20 -47.24 24.12 -1.32
N GLY A 21 -46.09 23.88 -0.67
CA GLY A 21 -44.80 23.76 -1.33
C GLY A 21 -44.43 22.30 -1.48
N LEU A 22 -44.25 21.89 -2.69
CA LEU A 22 -43.72 20.62 -3.13
C LEU A 22 -42.47 20.24 -2.32
N THR A 23 -42.52 19.08 -1.70
CA THR A 23 -41.34 18.36 -1.24
C THR A 23 -40.54 17.93 -2.46
N ALA A 24 -39.59 18.77 -2.89
CA ALA A 24 -38.47 18.30 -3.68
C ALA A 24 -37.62 17.43 -2.77
N CYS A 25 -37.71 16.12 -2.89
CA CYS A 25 -36.64 15.22 -2.53
C CYS A 25 -35.44 15.63 -3.41
N GLY A 26 -34.59 16.48 -2.88
CA GLY A 26 -33.22 16.60 -3.36
C GLY A 26 -32.55 15.28 -3.06
N GLY A 27 -32.56 14.37 -4.02
CA GLY A 27 -31.62 13.28 -4.04
C GLY A 27 -30.25 13.92 -4.16
N ASP A 28 -29.45 13.81 -3.12
CA ASP A 28 -28.02 13.83 -3.26
C ASP A 28 -27.67 12.71 -4.22
N SER A 29 -27.56 13.07 -5.48
CA SER A 29 -26.82 12.26 -6.43
C SER A 29 -25.34 12.46 -6.06
N SER A 30 -24.90 11.81 -5.01
CA SER A 30 -23.54 11.32 -4.95
C SER A 30 -23.38 10.54 -6.24
N SER A 31 -22.58 11.05 -7.16
CA SER A 31 -22.02 10.26 -8.24
C SER A 31 -21.19 9.19 -7.53
N ALA A 32 -21.84 8.10 -7.15
CA ALA A 32 -21.14 6.87 -6.86
C ALA A 32 -20.46 6.52 -8.18
N GLY A 33 -19.16 6.74 -8.26
CA GLY A 33 -18.34 6.13 -9.27
C GLY A 33 -18.72 4.64 -9.27
N SER A 34 -18.86 4.05 -10.46
CA SER A 34 -19.25 2.64 -10.61
C SER A 34 -18.12 1.69 -10.16
N GLY A 35 -17.39 2.03 -9.13
CA GLY A 35 -16.31 1.23 -8.54
C GLY A 35 -16.86 0.00 -7.80
N THR A 36 -16.04 -1.02 -7.69
CA THR A 36 -16.34 -2.25 -6.96
C THR A 36 -15.73 -2.17 -5.56
N ASP A 37 -16.58 -2.28 -4.52
CA ASP A 37 -16.09 -2.36 -3.13
C ASP A 37 -15.84 -3.82 -2.74
N VAL A 38 -14.68 -4.09 -2.15
CA VAL A 38 -14.25 -5.38 -1.60
C VAL A 38 -13.82 -5.17 -0.15
N GLU A 39 -14.56 -5.76 0.79
CA GLU A 39 -14.12 -5.78 2.18
C GLU A 39 -12.98 -6.80 2.36
N VAL A 40 -11.89 -6.38 2.99
CA VAL A 40 -10.75 -7.21 3.37
C VAL A 40 -10.60 -7.22 4.87
N THR A 41 -10.71 -8.41 5.47
CA THR A 41 -10.44 -8.60 6.90
C THR A 41 -9.11 -9.30 7.08
N ALA A 42 -8.11 -8.57 7.57
CA ALA A 42 -6.79 -9.08 7.90
C ALA A 42 -6.73 -9.50 9.37
N LYS A 43 -6.29 -10.74 9.63
CA LYS A 43 -6.03 -11.28 10.97
C LYS A 43 -4.62 -11.84 11.02
N ASP A 44 -4.13 -12.19 12.22
CA ASP A 44 -2.78 -12.75 12.37
C ASP A 44 -2.58 -14.07 11.61
N ASP A 45 -3.66 -14.80 11.31
CA ASP A 45 -3.66 -16.13 10.67
C ASP A 45 -4.64 -16.25 9.50
N ALA A 46 -5.31 -15.18 9.10
CA ALA A 46 -6.31 -15.20 8.04
C ALA A 46 -6.36 -13.88 7.26
N CYS A 47 -6.61 -13.98 5.95
CA CYS A 47 -6.92 -12.88 5.05
C CYS A 47 -8.24 -13.23 4.34
N THR A 48 -9.31 -12.49 4.59
CA THR A 48 -10.64 -12.80 4.08
C THR A 48 -11.16 -11.66 3.22
N LEU A 49 -11.62 -11.98 2.01
CA LEU A 49 -12.23 -11.04 1.07
C LEU A 49 -13.73 -11.30 0.97
N SER A 50 -14.52 -10.23 0.87
CA SER A 50 -15.97 -10.33 0.64
C SER A 50 -16.32 -10.81 -0.77
N LYS A 51 -15.42 -10.61 -1.74
CA LYS A 51 -15.57 -11.02 -3.14
C LYS A 51 -14.22 -11.48 -3.70
N THR A 52 -14.25 -12.51 -4.54
CA THR A 52 -13.06 -13.03 -5.25
C THR A 52 -13.22 -13.02 -6.77
N GLU A 53 -14.43 -12.67 -7.27
CA GLU A 53 -14.70 -12.42 -8.68
C GLU A 53 -15.15 -10.98 -8.82
N LEU A 54 -14.42 -10.19 -9.63
CA LEU A 54 -14.60 -8.75 -9.77
C LEU A 54 -14.75 -8.38 -11.26
N PRO A 55 -15.50 -7.33 -11.59
CA PRO A 55 -15.42 -6.72 -12.91
C PRO A 55 -14.11 -5.93 -13.04
N ALA A 56 -13.60 -5.75 -14.26
CA ALA A 56 -12.50 -4.85 -14.55
C ALA A 56 -12.90 -3.38 -14.31
N GLY A 57 -11.96 -2.57 -13.85
CA GLY A 57 -12.11 -1.15 -13.55
C GLY A 57 -11.81 -0.81 -12.09
N ASP A 58 -12.26 0.38 -11.67
CA ASP A 58 -12.01 0.91 -10.33
C ASP A 58 -12.52 -0.04 -9.23
N THR A 59 -11.63 -0.40 -8.32
CA THR A 59 -11.92 -1.26 -7.17
C THR A 59 -11.37 -0.60 -5.90
N THR A 60 -12.19 -0.52 -4.86
CA THR A 60 -11.77 -0.10 -3.52
C THR A 60 -11.71 -1.33 -2.61
N PHE A 61 -10.52 -1.64 -2.10
CA PHE A 61 -10.35 -2.62 -1.03
C PHE A 61 -10.45 -1.90 0.32
N ALA A 62 -11.57 -2.09 1.03
CA ALA A 62 -11.78 -1.56 2.38
C ALA A 62 -11.13 -2.53 3.38
N VAL A 63 -9.89 -2.25 3.78
CA VAL A 63 -9.10 -3.13 4.63
C VAL A 63 -9.33 -2.82 6.10
N THR A 64 -9.68 -3.84 6.88
CA THR A 64 -9.77 -3.78 8.34
C THR A 64 -8.79 -4.76 8.97
N ASN A 65 -7.97 -4.28 9.90
CA ASN A 65 -7.06 -5.12 10.68
C ASN A 65 -7.74 -5.60 11.96
N ASP A 66 -8.23 -6.82 11.94
CA ASP A 66 -8.80 -7.54 13.11
C ASP A 66 -7.76 -8.42 13.82
N GLY A 67 -6.47 -8.29 13.46
CA GLY A 67 -5.36 -8.98 14.09
C GLY A 67 -4.79 -8.22 15.29
N SER A 68 -3.73 -8.76 15.88
CA SER A 68 -3.03 -8.18 17.02
C SER A 68 -1.75 -7.43 16.63
N LYS A 69 -1.29 -7.60 15.38
CA LYS A 69 -0.09 -6.98 14.82
C LYS A 69 -0.46 -5.89 13.83
N VAL A 70 0.42 -4.92 13.63
CA VAL A 70 0.33 -4.04 12.46
C VAL A 70 0.36 -4.91 11.22
N THR A 71 -0.43 -4.58 10.21
CA THR A 71 -0.50 -5.33 8.94
C THR A 71 -0.38 -4.39 7.75
N GLU A 72 -0.04 -4.98 6.62
CA GLU A 72 -0.11 -4.38 5.30
C GLU A 72 -0.89 -5.29 4.37
N VAL A 73 -1.45 -4.75 3.30
CA VAL A 73 -2.19 -5.50 2.29
C VAL A 73 -1.75 -5.09 0.90
N TYR A 74 -1.42 -6.07 0.09
CA TYR A 74 -0.98 -5.93 -1.29
C TYR A 74 -1.96 -6.53 -2.27
N VAL A 75 -1.99 -5.98 -3.48
CA VAL A 75 -2.53 -6.62 -4.68
C VAL A 75 -1.36 -6.94 -5.60
N TYR A 76 -1.13 -8.21 -5.88
CA TYR A 76 -0.08 -8.68 -6.77
C TYR A 76 -0.64 -9.15 -8.11
N ALA A 77 -0.04 -8.68 -9.20
CA ALA A 77 -0.20 -9.25 -10.54
C ALA A 77 0.83 -10.36 -10.79
N LYS A 78 0.58 -11.14 -11.85
CA LYS A 78 1.47 -12.20 -12.27
C LYS A 78 2.70 -11.67 -13.00
N SER A 79 3.89 -12.17 -12.61
CA SER A 79 5.13 -12.05 -13.35
C SER A 79 5.65 -13.46 -13.63
N GLY A 80 5.68 -13.88 -14.89
CA GLY A 80 5.93 -15.29 -15.23
C GLY A 80 4.90 -16.23 -14.61
N ASP A 81 5.34 -17.15 -13.77
CA ASP A 81 4.47 -18.10 -13.06
C ASP A 81 4.11 -17.67 -11.62
N ALA A 82 4.74 -16.64 -11.09
CA ALA A 82 4.55 -16.13 -9.73
C ALA A 82 3.72 -14.83 -9.68
N PHE A 83 3.14 -14.53 -8.52
CA PHE A 83 2.46 -13.26 -8.24
C PHE A 83 3.40 -12.39 -7.42
N THR A 84 4.21 -11.59 -8.10
CA THR A 84 5.26 -10.75 -7.49
C THR A 84 5.25 -9.29 -7.93
N THR A 85 4.53 -8.94 -9.01
CA THR A 85 4.40 -7.55 -9.44
C THR A 85 3.38 -6.83 -8.56
N VAL A 86 3.81 -5.81 -7.84
CA VAL A 86 2.94 -5.00 -7.00
C VAL A 86 2.07 -4.10 -7.89
N VAL A 87 0.75 -4.20 -7.72
CA VAL A 87 -0.24 -3.37 -8.42
C VAL A 87 -0.70 -2.23 -7.55
N SER A 88 -0.95 -2.52 -6.28
CA SER A 88 -1.29 -1.54 -5.24
C SER A 88 -1.03 -2.13 -3.87
N GLU A 89 -0.86 -1.24 -2.89
CA GLU A 89 -0.66 -1.62 -1.50
C GLU A 89 -1.23 -0.60 -0.53
N VAL A 90 -1.43 -1.02 0.69
CA VAL A 90 -1.70 -0.17 1.84
C VAL A 90 -0.99 -0.73 3.06
N GLU A 91 -0.18 0.10 3.69
CA GLU A 91 0.69 -0.28 4.79
C GLU A 91 0.28 0.33 6.13
N ASN A 92 0.96 -0.10 7.20
CA ASN A 92 0.87 0.49 8.53
C ASN A 92 -0.55 0.53 9.11
N ILE A 93 -1.35 -0.52 8.85
CA ILE A 93 -2.70 -0.65 9.39
C ILE A 93 -2.60 -1.23 10.80
N GLY A 94 -2.80 -0.37 11.82
CA GLY A 94 -2.76 -0.79 13.23
C GLY A 94 -3.91 -1.71 13.61
N PRO A 95 -3.77 -2.51 14.68
CA PRO A 95 -4.86 -3.34 15.20
C PRO A 95 -6.14 -2.54 15.46
N GLY A 96 -7.28 -3.03 14.98
CA GLY A 96 -8.60 -2.40 15.12
C GLY A 96 -8.81 -1.16 14.26
N THR A 97 -7.94 -0.87 13.31
CA THR A 97 -8.09 0.25 12.38
C THR A 97 -8.39 -0.22 10.95
N SER A 98 -8.89 0.69 10.12
CA SER A 98 -9.21 0.42 8.72
C SER A 98 -8.59 1.45 7.81
N ARG A 99 -8.29 1.04 6.57
CA ARG A 99 -7.83 1.90 5.46
C ARG A 99 -8.40 1.41 4.14
N ASP A 100 -8.66 2.34 3.25
CA ASP A 100 -9.06 2.04 1.88
C ASP A 100 -7.82 2.02 0.98
N MET A 101 -7.83 1.10 0.01
CA MET A 101 -6.85 0.97 -1.06
C MET A 101 -7.58 0.97 -2.38
N ASP A 102 -7.43 2.04 -3.14
CA ASP A 102 -8.04 2.19 -4.46
C ASP A 102 -7.08 1.69 -5.54
N VAL A 103 -7.62 0.93 -6.49
CA VAL A 103 -6.87 0.39 -7.62
C VAL A 103 -7.76 0.17 -8.83
N ASP A 104 -7.26 0.47 -10.02
CA ASP A 104 -7.89 0.09 -11.28
C ASP A 104 -7.35 -1.27 -11.73
N LEU A 105 -8.23 -2.27 -11.82
CA LEU A 105 -7.87 -3.64 -12.16
C LEU A 105 -8.29 -3.99 -13.58
N SER A 106 -7.32 -4.31 -14.41
CA SER A 106 -7.55 -4.93 -15.72
C SER A 106 -8.02 -6.38 -15.59
N ALA A 107 -8.65 -6.92 -16.64
CA ALA A 107 -9.02 -8.34 -16.67
C ALA A 107 -7.81 -9.25 -16.50
N GLY A 108 -7.88 -10.17 -15.52
CA GLY A 108 -6.74 -11.02 -15.17
C GLY A 108 -6.94 -11.78 -13.88
N THR A 109 -5.86 -12.38 -13.41
CA THR A 109 -5.82 -13.04 -12.11
C THR A 109 -4.78 -12.36 -11.24
N TYR A 110 -5.14 -12.07 -9.99
CA TYR A 110 -4.31 -11.39 -9.02
C TYR A 110 -4.30 -12.17 -7.70
N GLU A 111 -3.40 -11.83 -6.80
CA GLU A 111 -3.43 -12.26 -5.42
C GLU A 111 -3.48 -11.05 -4.49
N VAL A 112 -4.39 -11.09 -3.52
CA VAL A 112 -4.43 -10.15 -2.39
C VAL A 112 -3.71 -10.83 -1.23
N ALA A 113 -2.71 -10.17 -0.67
CA ALA A 113 -1.91 -10.68 0.45
C ALA A 113 -2.07 -9.78 1.68
N CYS A 114 -2.47 -10.37 2.80
CA CYS A 114 -2.41 -9.70 4.11
C CYS A 114 -1.10 -10.13 4.79
N LYS A 115 -0.25 -9.19 5.22
CA LYS A 115 1.05 -9.47 5.86
C LYS A 115 1.04 -9.02 7.34
N PRO A 116 0.62 -9.87 8.28
CA PRO A 116 0.65 -9.55 9.71
C PRO A 116 2.08 -9.40 10.21
N GLY A 117 2.39 -8.24 10.81
CA GLY A 117 3.74 -7.87 11.21
C GLY A 117 4.57 -7.27 10.08
N GLN A 118 3.94 -7.00 8.94
CA GLN A 118 4.53 -6.33 7.77
C GLN A 118 5.76 -7.08 7.21
N LYS A 119 5.65 -8.40 7.13
CA LYS A 119 6.74 -9.24 6.62
C LYS A 119 6.27 -10.58 6.06
N GLY A 120 7.12 -11.15 5.21
CA GLY A 120 6.95 -12.45 4.58
C GLY A 120 5.97 -12.41 3.41
N ASP A 121 5.73 -13.57 2.80
CA ASP A 121 4.83 -13.71 1.65
C ASP A 121 3.36 -13.38 1.93
N GLY A 122 3.01 -13.23 3.20
CA GLY A 122 1.66 -12.96 3.64
C GLY A 122 0.70 -14.14 3.47
N ILE A 123 -0.55 -13.92 3.90
CA ILE A 123 -1.66 -14.85 3.72
C ILE A 123 -2.39 -14.42 2.46
N ARG A 124 -2.34 -15.23 1.41
CA ARG A 124 -2.75 -14.87 0.06
C ARG A 124 -4.13 -15.42 -0.30
N GLN A 125 -4.91 -14.59 -1.00
CA GLN A 125 -6.21 -14.93 -1.58
C GLN A 125 -6.20 -14.59 -3.07
N LYS A 126 -6.54 -15.54 -3.92
CA LYS A 126 -6.64 -15.34 -5.35
C LYS A 126 -7.96 -14.64 -5.70
N ILE A 127 -7.88 -13.63 -6.59
CA ILE A 127 -9.04 -12.97 -7.19
C ILE A 127 -8.99 -13.10 -8.72
N THR A 128 -10.15 -13.12 -9.35
CA THR A 128 -10.30 -13.14 -10.81
C THR A 128 -11.06 -11.90 -11.24
N VAL A 129 -10.46 -11.12 -12.11
CA VAL A 129 -11.05 -9.92 -12.70
C VAL A 129 -11.48 -10.23 -14.12
N THR A 130 -12.75 -9.94 -14.46
CA THR A 130 -13.34 -10.23 -15.76
C THR A 130 -13.98 -9.00 -16.38
N GLY A 131 -14.06 -8.96 -17.70
CA GLY A 131 -14.67 -7.84 -18.45
C GLY A 131 -13.65 -7.17 -19.37
N ALA A 132 -14.09 -6.12 -20.07
CA ALA A 132 -13.20 -5.28 -20.86
C ALA A 132 -12.62 -4.20 -19.94
N SER A 133 -11.31 -4.14 -19.86
CA SER A 133 -10.62 -2.99 -19.27
C SER A 133 -10.86 -1.76 -20.16
N ALA A 134 -11.17 -0.61 -19.59
CA ALA A 134 -10.77 0.63 -20.21
C ALA A 134 -9.23 0.61 -20.26
N ASP A 135 -8.64 1.09 -21.36
CA ASP A 135 -7.17 1.16 -21.51
C ASP A 135 -6.57 1.95 -20.33
N SER A 136 -6.26 1.27 -19.27
CA SER A 136 -5.57 1.81 -18.10
C SER A 136 -4.26 1.05 -17.91
N ASP A 137 -3.18 1.78 -17.88
CA ASP A 137 -1.90 1.29 -17.38
C ASP A 137 -2.10 0.94 -15.91
N ALA A 138 -2.36 -0.33 -15.64
CA ALA A 138 -2.86 -0.84 -14.37
C ALA A 138 -1.73 -1.03 -13.34
N SER A 139 -1.03 0.04 -12.98
CA SER A 139 -0.22 0.04 -11.76
C SER A 139 -0.30 1.41 -11.11
N THR A 140 -0.85 1.46 -9.90
CA THR A 140 -0.77 2.62 -9.02
C THR A 140 0.42 2.51 -8.06
N ALA A 141 1.11 1.36 -8.05
CA ALA A 141 2.27 1.14 -7.21
C ALA A 141 3.45 2.02 -7.63
N ALA A 142 4.18 2.54 -6.65
CA ALA A 142 5.39 3.34 -6.87
C ALA A 142 6.56 2.50 -7.40
N TYR A 143 6.47 1.18 -7.33
CA TYR A 143 7.49 0.20 -7.70
C TYR A 143 6.87 -1.07 -8.30
N ASP A 144 7.69 -1.89 -8.93
CA ASP A 144 7.25 -3.10 -9.64
C ASP A 144 7.27 -4.34 -8.72
N ARG A 145 8.23 -4.39 -7.79
CA ARG A 145 8.45 -5.53 -6.90
C ARG A 145 9.10 -5.11 -5.59
N GLU A 146 8.73 -5.78 -4.50
CA GLU A 146 9.38 -5.71 -3.20
C GLU A 146 10.43 -6.82 -3.05
N LEU A 147 11.57 -6.49 -2.46
CA LEU A 147 12.54 -7.44 -1.92
C LEU A 147 12.63 -7.27 -0.41
N GLU A 148 12.05 -8.23 0.31
CA GLU A 148 12.16 -8.30 1.76
C GLU A 148 13.50 -8.92 2.15
N LEU A 149 14.31 -8.14 2.84
CA LEU A 149 15.63 -8.51 3.34
C LEU A 149 15.59 -8.56 4.87
N SER A 150 16.33 -9.48 5.45
CA SER A 150 16.55 -9.50 6.89
C SER A 150 18.04 -9.64 7.19
N VAL A 151 18.55 -8.85 8.14
CA VAL A 151 19.90 -8.97 8.67
C VAL A 151 19.86 -9.35 10.14
N ASP A 152 20.55 -10.44 10.46
CA ASP A 152 20.79 -10.93 11.82
C ASP A 152 22.29 -11.19 12.06
N ASP A 153 22.64 -11.80 13.20
CA ASP A 153 24.03 -12.15 13.53
C ASP A 153 24.64 -13.22 12.61
N SER A 154 23.81 -13.91 11.80
CA SER A 154 24.27 -14.93 10.84
C SER A 154 24.50 -14.37 9.44
N GLY A 155 23.95 -13.20 9.13
CA GLY A 155 24.14 -12.52 7.85
C GLY A 155 22.87 -11.89 7.26
N LEU A 156 22.94 -11.59 5.97
CA LEU A 156 21.83 -11.04 5.18
C LEU A 156 21.10 -12.18 4.45
N THR A 157 19.77 -12.19 4.53
CA THR A 157 18.86 -13.11 3.83
C THR A 157 17.82 -12.34 3.02
N GLY A 158 17.07 -13.01 2.15
CA GLY A 158 15.97 -12.43 1.37
C GLY A 158 16.37 -11.95 -0.05
N LEU A 159 17.66 -11.93 -0.39
CA LEU A 159 18.11 -11.56 -1.73
C LEU A 159 18.06 -12.74 -2.72
N ASP A 160 17.03 -13.59 -2.66
CA ASP A 160 16.88 -14.75 -3.55
C ASP A 160 15.46 -14.75 -4.16
N PRO A 161 15.33 -14.72 -5.51
CA PRO A 161 16.41 -14.72 -6.49
C PRO A 161 17.13 -13.37 -6.61
N ALA A 162 18.46 -13.40 -6.59
CA ALA A 162 19.32 -12.21 -6.73
C ALA A 162 19.36 -11.72 -8.19
N THR A 163 18.21 -11.56 -8.83
CA THR A 163 18.07 -11.12 -10.22
C THR A 163 16.98 -10.09 -10.38
N ALA A 164 17.21 -9.13 -11.30
CA ALA A 164 16.24 -8.10 -11.67
C ALA A 164 16.36 -7.77 -13.17
N HIS A 165 15.39 -7.00 -13.69
CA HIS A 165 15.39 -6.52 -15.08
C HIS A 165 15.83 -5.05 -15.14
N PRO A 166 16.46 -4.63 -16.27
CA PRO A 166 16.81 -3.23 -16.45
C PRO A 166 15.55 -2.33 -16.47
N GLY A 167 15.59 -1.25 -15.68
CA GLY A 167 14.48 -0.33 -15.51
C GLY A 167 13.43 -0.78 -14.49
N GLU A 168 13.57 -1.97 -13.90
CA GLU A 168 12.70 -2.43 -12.82
C GLU A 168 12.87 -1.53 -11.59
N LYS A 169 11.75 -1.06 -11.05
CA LYS A 169 11.70 -0.35 -9.78
C LYS A 169 11.47 -1.34 -8.67
N ILE A 170 12.43 -1.46 -7.77
CA ILE A 170 12.36 -2.39 -6.64
C ILE A 170 12.31 -1.60 -5.34
N GLU A 171 11.37 -1.95 -4.49
CA GLU A 171 11.42 -1.58 -3.09
C GLU A 171 12.30 -2.57 -2.34
N PHE A 172 13.36 -2.05 -1.72
CA PHE A 172 14.20 -2.81 -0.80
C PHE A 172 13.72 -2.53 0.62
N LYS A 173 13.20 -3.55 1.28
CA LYS A 173 12.72 -3.49 2.66
C LYS A 173 13.63 -4.31 3.54
N LEU A 174 14.41 -3.65 4.42
CA LEU A 174 15.35 -4.31 5.34
C LEU A 174 14.78 -4.37 6.75
N GLU A 175 14.64 -5.59 7.30
CA GLU A 175 14.42 -5.84 8.71
C GLU A 175 15.77 -6.03 9.41
N ASN A 176 16.03 -5.23 10.44
CA ASN A 176 17.25 -5.37 11.27
C ASN A 176 16.93 -6.14 12.55
N GLU A 177 17.28 -7.42 12.60
CA GLU A 177 17.09 -8.30 13.75
C GLU A 177 18.31 -8.30 14.71
N THR A 178 19.29 -7.40 14.50
CA THR A 178 20.46 -7.27 15.35
C THR A 178 20.27 -6.25 16.48
N ASP A 179 21.20 -6.22 17.43
CA ASP A 179 21.17 -5.29 18.58
C ASP A 179 21.68 -3.87 18.26
N GLY A 180 22.25 -3.63 17.06
CA GLY A 180 22.83 -2.36 16.65
C GLY A 180 22.15 -1.79 15.40
N THR A 181 22.35 -0.49 15.14
CA THR A 181 21.95 0.09 13.87
C THR A 181 22.72 -0.57 12.72
N ARG A 182 22.05 -0.83 11.61
CA ARG A 182 22.64 -1.25 10.34
C ARG A 182 22.34 -0.21 9.28
N THR A 183 23.30 0.00 8.39
CA THR A 183 23.13 0.86 7.22
C THR A 183 22.98 -0.03 5.97
N PHE A 184 21.89 0.11 5.26
CA PHE A 184 21.72 -0.47 3.94
C PHE A 184 22.31 0.47 2.90
N GLU A 185 23.15 -0.06 2.02
CA GLU A 185 23.69 0.67 0.89
C GLU A 185 23.53 -0.18 -0.40
N LEU A 186 23.05 0.45 -1.47
CA LEU A 186 22.97 -0.16 -2.79
C LEU A 186 23.86 0.62 -3.76
N LYS A 187 24.80 -0.08 -4.41
CA LYS A 187 25.69 0.49 -5.43
C LYS A 187 25.37 -0.07 -6.83
N ASP A 188 25.41 0.82 -7.80
CA ASP A 188 25.30 0.46 -9.21
C ASP A 188 26.57 -0.29 -9.71
N PRO A 189 26.57 -0.86 -10.93
CA PRO A 189 27.72 -1.57 -11.47
C PRO A 189 28.97 -0.70 -11.66
N ALA A 190 28.84 0.63 -11.62
CA ALA A 190 29.96 1.57 -11.65
C ALA A 190 30.51 1.89 -10.24
N GLY A 191 29.88 1.35 -9.18
CA GLY A 191 30.26 1.59 -7.78
C GLY A 191 29.70 2.88 -7.20
N LYS A 192 28.74 3.55 -7.87
CA LYS A 192 28.07 4.75 -7.34
C LYS A 192 26.92 4.32 -6.45
N VAL A 193 26.79 4.96 -5.29
CA VAL A 193 25.67 4.77 -4.37
C VAL A 193 24.36 5.22 -5.04
N ALA A 194 23.41 4.32 -5.17
CA ALA A 194 22.08 4.57 -5.67
C ALA A 194 21.12 4.94 -4.53
N THR A 195 21.23 4.26 -3.39
CA THR A 195 20.51 4.59 -2.16
C THR A 195 21.28 4.14 -0.93
N GLU A 196 21.03 4.80 0.20
CA GLU A 196 21.59 4.47 1.50
C GLU A 196 20.59 4.91 2.59
N PHE A 197 20.37 4.07 3.60
CA PHE A 197 19.54 4.42 4.76
C PHE A 197 19.90 3.60 6.00
N ASP A 198 19.69 4.22 7.17
CA ASP A 198 19.94 3.58 8.47
C ASP A 198 18.69 2.85 8.97
N VAL A 199 18.89 1.64 9.50
CA VAL A 199 17.84 0.84 10.14
C VAL A 199 18.25 0.58 11.59
N PRO A 200 17.59 1.20 12.59
CA PRO A 200 17.85 0.94 14.00
C PRO A 200 17.57 -0.52 14.39
N ALA A 201 18.18 -0.97 15.49
CA ALA A 201 17.97 -2.30 16.07
C ALA A 201 16.48 -2.65 16.23
N GLY A 202 16.05 -3.80 15.72
CA GLY A 202 14.68 -4.28 15.78
C GLY A 202 13.66 -3.44 14.98
N LYS A 203 14.13 -2.70 13.97
CA LYS A 203 13.28 -1.87 13.09
C LYS A 203 13.41 -2.32 11.64
N GLN A 204 12.50 -1.77 10.83
CA GLN A 204 12.52 -1.87 9.36
C GLN A 204 12.88 -0.52 8.76
N GLY A 205 13.49 -0.55 7.58
CA GLY A 205 13.73 0.60 6.72
C GLY A 205 13.54 0.19 5.28
N GLU A 206 13.15 1.13 4.42
CA GLU A 206 12.80 0.84 3.04
C GLU A 206 13.24 1.96 2.11
N ALA A 207 13.48 1.61 0.84
CA ALA A 207 13.72 2.56 -0.24
C ALA A 207 13.38 1.94 -1.60
N VAL A 208 12.78 2.75 -2.46
CA VAL A 208 12.48 2.37 -3.84
C VAL A 208 13.62 2.84 -4.75
N VAL A 209 14.16 1.93 -5.57
CA VAL A 209 15.24 2.21 -6.51
C VAL A 209 14.90 1.66 -7.90
N GLU A 210 15.08 2.50 -8.93
CA GLU A 210 15.04 2.05 -10.32
C GLU A 210 16.41 1.50 -10.72
N LEU A 211 16.46 0.23 -11.13
CA LEU A 211 17.69 -0.46 -11.54
C LEU A 211 17.95 -0.24 -13.03
N ALA A 212 18.40 0.96 -13.42
CA ALA A 212 18.55 1.34 -14.81
C ALA A 212 19.69 0.61 -15.56
N ASP A 213 20.78 0.29 -14.86
CA ASP A 213 21.99 -0.25 -15.44
C ASP A 213 22.05 -1.78 -15.34
N THR A 214 22.40 -2.45 -16.45
CA THR A 214 22.66 -3.89 -16.45
C THR A 214 23.99 -4.21 -15.79
N GLY A 215 24.06 -5.31 -15.04
CA GLY A 215 25.30 -5.77 -14.41
C GLY A 215 25.09 -6.19 -12.96
N ALA A 216 26.21 -6.24 -12.24
CA ALA A 216 26.25 -6.61 -10.84
C ALA A 216 26.08 -5.36 -9.94
N TRP A 217 24.96 -5.29 -9.24
CA TRP A 217 24.71 -4.29 -8.21
C TRP A 217 25.13 -4.85 -6.86
N ALA A 218 25.81 -4.05 -6.03
CA ALA A 218 26.24 -4.47 -4.72
C ALA A 218 25.20 -4.03 -3.67
N VAL A 219 24.67 -5.01 -2.93
CA VAL A 219 23.85 -4.80 -1.73
C VAL A 219 24.78 -4.95 -0.53
N ILE A 220 24.97 -3.89 0.23
CA ILE A 220 25.91 -3.82 1.32
C ILE A 220 25.18 -3.49 2.62
N ILE A 221 25.48 -4.22 3.69
CA ILE A 221 24.98 -3.93 5.04
C ILE A 221 26.19 -3.60 5.93
N GLU A 222 26.23 -2.38 6.39
CA GLU A 222 27.29 -1.84 7.25
C GLU A 222 26.88 -1.77 8.72
N GLY A 223 27.82 -1.42 9.60
CA GLY A 223 27.57 -1.20 11.03
C GLY A 223 27.66 -2.47 11.88
N GLY A 224 28.11 -3.59 11.31
CA GLY A 224 28.43 -4.82 12.02
C GLY A 224 29.93 -4.94 12.40
N ALA A 225 30.36 -6.14 12.81
CA ALA A 225 31.77 -6.46 13.02
C ALA A 225 32.56 -6.46 11.70
N ALA A 226 31.88 -6.74 10.60
CA ALA A 226 32.32 -6.61 9.21
C ALA A 226 31.12 -6.28 8.36
N ASP A 227 31.35 -5.65 7.21
CA ASP A 227 30.32 -5.38 6.24
C ASP A 227 29.92 -6.68 5.55
N ILE A 228 28.61 -6.80 5.25
CA ILE A 228 28.06 -7.91 4.50
C ILE A 228 27.80 -7.40 3.07
N GLU A 229 28.35 -8.05 2.07
CA GLU A 229 28.13 -7.71 0.67
C GLU A 229 27.52 -8.90 -0.08
N GLN A 230 26.43 -8.64 -0.80
CA GLN A 230 25.80 -9.58 -1.72
C GLN A 230 25.56 -8.92 -3.07
N THR A 231 25.39 -9.73 -4.12
CA THR A 231 25.21 -9.23 -5.47
C THR A 231 23.77 -9.45 -5.96
N LEU A 232 23.15 -8.37 -6.43
CA LEU A 232 21.92 -8.40 -7.24
C LEU A 232 22.31 -8.27 -8.71
N THR A 233 21.95 -9.27 -9.52
CA THR A 233 22.26 -9.24 -10.97
C THR A 233 21.10 -8.62 -11.74
N VAL A 234 21.37 -7.52 -12.44
CA VAL A 234 20.43 -6.90 -13.36
C VAL A 234 20.76 -7.32 -14.79
N GLY A 235 19.86 -8.08 -15.40
CA GLY A 235 20.08 -8.69 -16.70
C GLY A 235 18.79 -8.90 -17.50
N GLN A 236 18.97 -9.40 -18.76
CA GLN A 236 17.83 -9.70 -19.64
C GLN A 236 17.17 -11.03 -19.27
#